data_d28d6b4b013c29f2b0950342c4f3454c
#
_entry.id   d28d6b4b013c29f2b0950342c4f3454c
#
_cell.length_a   1.000
_cell.length_b   1.000
_cell.length_c   1.000
_cell.angle_alpha   90.00
_cell.angle_beta   90.00
_cell.angle_gamma   90.00
#
_symmetry.space_group_name_H-M   'P 1'
#
loop_
_entity.id
_entity.type
_entity.pdbx_description
1 polymer ?
#
loop_
_entity_poly.entity_id
_entity_poly.type
_entity_poly.pdbx_seq_one_letter_code
_entity_poly.pdbx_strand_id
1 'polypeptide(L)'
;MIYRILKLHFTGNVHFGEGMLESTASTFCADTLFSALCHDAPDEIPQLVCTVREGRLAFSDAFPYDENGLYLPKPCQLIRSEAEEEGSSVRKKQFKALGAVPTDLFPAYLAGGMTDAQCADAVHALAHLGRSSLQSHVAIPREAGEDRDDPSPYRVGVFHYREGCGAWIVAAGADSAVLDDLTRRIRSVGLSGIGGRRSSGCGRFTLETEAPSASLAQALAHSETAAEKMALSVCLPKPDEMAAALADASYLLMRRSGFVASDTDPAVKKRDLFVFQAGSCFRNGFAGDVYEVSSDGSHPVYRYAAALFLALR
;
A
#
# COMPACT_ATOMS: atom_id res chain seq x y z
N MET A 1 -14.71 6.14 14.19
CA MET A 1 -14.46 5.98 12.75
C MET A 1 -15.37 4.91 12.19
N ILE A 2 -15.81 5.06 10.94
CA ILE A 2 -16.45 4.00 10.15
C ILE A 2 -15.48 3.50 9.10
N TYR A 3 -15.63 2.24 8.68
CA TYR A 3 -14.68 1.58 7.80
C TYR A 3 -15.35 1.09 6.53
N ARG A 4 -14.60 1.11 5.43
CA ARG A 4 -15.02 0.61 4.11
C ARG A 4 -13.87 -0.15 3.47
N ILE A 5 -14.18 -1.27 2.85
CA ILE A 5 -13.26 -2.01 2.01
C ILE A 5 -13.42 -1.51 0.58
N LEU A 6 -12.30 -1.25 -0.06
CA LEU A 6 -12.21 -0.76 -1.42
C LEU A 6 -11.42 -1.79 -2.23
N LYS A 7 -12.08 -2.54 -3.11
CA LYS A 7 -11.46 -3.54 -3.99
C LYS A 7 -11.19 -2.93 -5.36
N LEU A 8 -9.95 -3.00 -5.79
CA LEU A 8 -9.48 -2.50 -7.08
C LEU A 8 -9.33 -3.69 -8.03
N HIS A 9 -10.20 -3.75 -9.03
CA HIS A 9 -10.15 -4.75 -10.10
C HIS A 9 -9.41 -4.15 -11.30
N PHE A 10 -8.14 -4.50 -11.45
CA PHE A 10 -7.30 -3.96 -12.54
C PHE A 10 -7.71 -4.55 -13.88
N THR A 11 -7.94 -3.66 -14.86
CA THR A 11 -8.40 -4.03 -16.20
C THR A 11 -7.27 -4.28 -17.20
N GLY A 12 -6.02 -4.06 -16.77
CA GLY A 12 -4.82 -4.22 -17.58
C GLY A 12 -3.57 -4.39 -16.74
N ASN A 13 -2.43 -4.15 -17.35
CA ASN A 13 -1.15 -4.22 -16.65
C ASN A 13 -1.03 -3.10 -15.61
N VAL A 14 -0.30 -3.39 -14.53
CA VAL A 14 0.13 -2.40 -13.54
C VAL A 14 1.65 -2.29 -13.54
N HIS A 15 2.16 -1.12 -13.16
CA HIS A 15 3.58 -0.90 -12.87
C HIS A 15 3.69 -0.14 -11.55
N PHE A 16 3.96 -0.89 -10.48
CA PHE A 16 4.26 -0.32 -9.15
C PHE A 16 5.76 -0.44 -8.91
N GLY A 17 6.48 0.65 -9.23
CA GLY A 17 7.95 0.62 -9.26
C GLY A 17 8.60 0.28 -7.93
N GLU A 18 9.62 -0.55 -7.97
CA GLU A 18 10.46 -0.98 -6.85
C GLU A 18 11.89 -0.41 -6.94
N GLY A 19 12.04 0.76 -7.57
CA GLY A 19 13.33 1.44 -7.73
C GLY A 19 13.98 1.26 -9.09
N MET A 20 13.76 0.14 -9.78
CA MET A 20 14.22 -0.09 -11.15
C MET A 20 13.01 -0.16 -12.11
N LEU A 21 13.22 0.28 -13.35
CA LEU A 21 12.16 0.29 -14.36
C LEU A 21 11.70 -1.13 -14.75
N GLU A 22 12.60 -2.10 -14.65
CA GLU A 22 12.34 -3.50 -14.98
C GLU A 22 11.64 -4.28 -13.86
N SER A 23 11.57 -3.72 -12.63
CA SER A 23 10.91 -4.35 -11.49
C SER A 23 9.56 -3.71 -11.20
N THR A 24 8.60 -4.52 -10.75
CA THR A 24 7.28 -4.08 -10.37
C THR A 24 6.72 -4.94 -9.24
N ALA A 25 6.16 -4.31 -8.21
CA ALA A 25 5.35 -5.00 -7.21
C ALA A 25 3.95 -5.32 -7.76
N SER A 26 3.25 -6.22 -7.08
CA SER A 26 1.83 -6.49 -7.31
C SER A 26 0.91 -5.53 -6.54
N THR A 27 1.40 -4.86 -5.49
CA THR A 27 0.63 -3.94 -4.64
C THR A 27 1.37 -2.62 -4.46
N PHE A 28 0.76 -1.64 -3.82
CA PHE A 28 1.33 -0.31 -3.63
C PHE A 28 1.03 0.25 -2.25
N CYS A 29 1.85 1.20 -1.80
CA CYS A 29 1.68 1.83 -0.50
C CYS A 29 0.64 2.98 -0.54
N ALA A 30 0.08 3.30 0.62
CA ALA A 30 -0.91 4.37 0.80
C ALA A 30 -0.46 5.73 0.23
N ASP A 31 0.81 6.08 0.36
CA ASP A 31 1.35 7.32 -0.21
C ASP A 31 1.31 7.34 -1.74
N THR A 32 1.30 6.19 -2.41
CA THR A 32 1.11 6.09 -3.86
C THR A 32 -0.34 6.42 -4.23
N LEU A 33 -1.32 5.92 -3.46
CA LEU A 33 -2.72 6.30 -3.65
C LEU A 33 -2.91 7.79 -3.39
N PHE A 34 -2.39 8.31 -2.28
CA PHE A 34 -2.48 9.73 -1.95
C PHE A 34 -1.90 10.60 -3.07
N SER A 35 -0.74 10.24 -3.60
CA SER A 35 -0.13 10.96 -4.73
C SER A 35 -1.01 10.91 -5.99
N ALA A 36 -1.66 9.77 -6.25
CA ALA A 36 -2.59 9.64 -7.37
C ALA A 36 -3.83 10.53 -7.21
N LEU A 37 -4.40 10.58 -6.00
CA LEU A 37 -5.53 11.48 -5.66
C LEU A 37 -5.16 12.95 -5.83
N CYS A 38 -3.98 13.37 -5.38
CA CYS A 38 -3.48 14.73 -5.56
C CYS A 38 -3.28 15.08 -7.05
N HIS A 39 -2.81 14.13 -7.83
CA HIS A 39 -2.60 14.34 -9.27
C HIS A 39 -3.91 14.40 -10.06
N ASP A 40 -4.92 13.63 -9.65
CA ASP A 40 -6.22 13.55 -10.31
C ASP A 40 -7.04 14.83 -10.10
N ALA A 41 -6.95 15.45 -8.91
CA ALA A 41 -7.67 16.65 -8.53
C ALA A 41 -6.76 17.66 -7.79
N PRO A 42 -5.90 18.41 -8.48
CA PRO A 42 -4.93 19.32 -7.87
C PRO A 42 -5.58 20.41 -7.00
N ASP A 43 -6.71 20.93 -7.42
CA ASP A 43 -7.45 22.00 -6.70
C ASP A 43 -8.02 21.51 -5.36
N GLU A 44 -8.18 20.20 -5.19
CA GLU A 44 -8.75 19.59 -3.98
C GLU A 44 -7.66 19.10 -2.99
N ILE A 45 -6.37 19.32 -3.29
CA ILE A 45 -5.25 18.91 -2.42
C ILE A 45 -5.35 19.53 -1.00
N PRO A 46 -5.60 20.84 -0.83
CA PRO A 46 -5.68 21.42 0.50
C PRO A 46 -6.74 20.78 1.38
N GLN A 47 -7.90 20.47 0.81
CA GLN A 47 -9.00 19.81 1.52
C GLN A 47 -8.61 18.36 1.90
N LEU A 48 -8.03 17.61 0.99
CA LEU A 48 -7.59 16.22 1.25
C LEU A 48 -6.54 16.17 2.36
N VAL A 49 -5.53 17.05 2.28
CA VAL A 49 -4.48 17.17 3.30
C VAL A 49 -5.07 17.52 4.66
N CYS A 50 -5.98 18.52 4.72
CA CYS A 50 -6.65 18.93 5.94
C CYS A 50 -7.45 17.77 6.56
N THR A 51 -8.27 17.07 5.75
CA THR A 51 -9.10 15.96 6.22
C THR A 51 -8.26 14.83 6.84
N VAL A 52 -7.09 14.53 6.27
CA VAL A 52 -6.16 13.52 6.84
C VAL A 52 -5.51 14.06 8.12
N ARG A 53 -5.02 15.31 8.12
CA ARG A 53 -4.36 15.92 9.30
C ARG A 53 -5.27 16.08 10.50
N GLU A 54 -6.57 16.30 10.27
CA GLU A 54 -7.60 16.33 11.29
C GLU A 54 -7.98 14.94 11.82
N GLY A 55 -7.37 13.87 11.31
CA GLY A 55 -7.70 12.49 11.68
C GLY A 55 -9.09 12.04 11.21
N ARG A 56 -9.72 12.75 10.29
CA ARG A 56 -11.05 12.42 9.75
C ARG A 56 -11.02 11.40 8.64
N LEU A 57 -9.84 11.17 8.05
CA LEU A 57 -9.61 10.21 6.97
C LEU A 57 -8.27 9.52 7.17
N ALA A 58 -8.28 8.18 7.14
CA ALA A 58 -7.07 7.37 6.99
C ALA A 58 -7.36 6.21 6.04
N PHE A 59 -6.33 5.67 5.39
CA PHE A 59 -6.44 4.49 4.55
C PHE A 59 -5.15 3.67 4.56
N SER A 60 -5.31 2.38 4.32
CA SER A 60 -4.21 1.41 4.34
C SER A 60 -3.39 1.45 3.05
N ASP A 61 -2.26 0.76 3.07
CA ASP A 61 -1.62 0.27 1.86
C ASP A 61 -2.59 -0.66 1.11
N ALA A 62 -2.32 -0.89 -0.16
CA ALA A 62 -3.05 -1.86 -0.94
C ALA A 62 -2.52 -3.27 -0.66
N PHE A 63 -3.40 -4.18 -0.29
CA PHE A 63 -3.11 -5.57 -0.02
C PHE A 63 -3.71 -6.48 -1.10
N PRO A 64 -3.19 -7.69 -1.32
CA PRO A 64 -3.75 -8.58 -2.32
C PRO A 64 -5.07 -9.17 -1.88
N TYR A 65 -5.93 -9.49 -2.85
CA TYR A 65 -7.08 -10.39 -2.71
C TYR A 65 -7.15 -11.33 -3.90
N ASP A 66 -7.80 -12.46 -3.70
CA ASP A 66 -8.17 -13.43 -4.72
C ASP A 66 -9.62 -13.89 -4.54
N GLU A 67 -10.03 -14.91 -5.27
CA GLU A 67 -11.36 -15.51 -5.19
C GLU A 67 -11.69 -16.15 -3.82
N ASN A 68 -10.65 -16.45 -3.01
CA ASN A 68 -10.81 -17.05 -1.68
C ASN A 68 -10.92 -15.99 -0.57
N GLY A 69 -10.52 -14.74 -0.82
CA GLY A 69 -10.66 -13.66 0.15
C GLY A 69 -9.57 -12.61 0.14
N LEU A 70 -9.53 -11.87 1.23
CA LEU A 70 -8.63 -10.74 1.45
C LEU A 70 -7.40 -11.21 2.24
N TYR A 71 -6.25 -10.59 1.99
CA TYR A 71 -5.01 -10.86 2.70
C TYR A 71 -4.54 -9.61 3.43
N LEU A 72 -4.04 -9.77 4.65
CA LEU A 72 -3.42 -8.73 5.48
C LEU A 72 -1.90 -8.85 5.45
N PRO A 73 -1.17 -7.77 5.69
CA PRO A 73 0.28 -7.85 5.83
C PRO A 73 0.66 -8.72 7.03
N LYS A 74 1.79 -9.40 6.92
CA LYS A 74 2.33 -10.18 8.00
C LYS A 74 2.89 -9.25 9.10
N PRO A 75 2.51 -9.43 10.38
CA PRO A 75 3.09 -8.66 11.48
C PRO A 75 4.61 -8.86 11.58
N CYS A 76 5.35 -7.77 11.83
CA CYS A 76 6.81 -7.80 12.00
C CYS A 76 7.28 -8.47 13.30
N GLN A 77 6.36 -8.80 14.21
CA GLN A 77 6.70 -9.44 15.47
C GLN A 77 6.83 -10.97 15.32
N LEU A 78 7.61 -11.56 16.21
CA LEU A 78 7.74 -13.01 16.30
C LEU A 78 6.48 -13.62 16.89
N ILE A 79 5.76 -14.42 16.12
CA ILE A 79 4.64 -15.21 16.59
C ILE A 79 5.18 -16.58 17.03
N ARG A 80 5.11 -16.85 18.34
CA ARG A 80 5.51 -18.14 18.88
C ARG A 80 4.38 -19.13 18.69
N SER A 81 4.71 -20.30 18.13
CA SER A 81 3.80 -21.45 18.11
C SER A 81 4.02 -22.25 19.37
N GLU A 82 2.95 -22.68 20.05
CA GLU A 82 3.04 -23.61 21.19
C GLU A 82 3.65 -24.98 20.80
N ALA A 83 3.70 -25.28 19.50
CA ALA A 83 4.31 -26.49 18.94
C ALA A 83 5.83 -26.36 18.68
N GLU A 84 6.56 -25.53 19.43
CA GLU A 84 8.02 -25.36 19.29
C GLU A 84 8.88 -26.50 19.87
N GLU A 85 8.33 -27.69 20.10
CA GLU A 85 9.17 -28.89 20.21
C GLU A 85 9.40 -29.47 18.81
N GLU A 86 10.60 -29.23 18.25
CA GLU A 86 11.10 -29.77 16.97
C GLU A 86 10.39 -29.31 15.69
N GLY A 87 10.21 -28.00 15.50
CA GLY A 87 9.73 -27.47 14.24
C GLY A 87 10.69 -27.76 13.08
N SER A 88 10.24 -28.60 12.14
CA SER A 88 11.00 -28.95 10.96
C SER A 88 11.48 -27.68 10.23
N SER A 89 12.69 -27.71 9.68
CA SER A 89 13.24 -26.60 8.89
C SER A 89 12.34 -26.22 7.70
N VAL A 90 11.48 -27.13 7.26
CA VAL A 90 10.48 -26.96 6.20
C VAL A 90 9.38 -26.00 6.65
N ARG A 91 8.80 -26.19 7.84
CA ARG A 91 7.78 -25.29 8.41
C ARG A 91 8.30 -23.86 8.53
N LYS A 92 9.50 -23.67 9.07
CA LYS A 92 10.13 -22.34 9.19
C LYS A 92 10.29 -21.66 7.81
N LYS A 93 10.68 -22.42 6.79
CA LYS A 93 10.80 -21.89 5.42
C LYS A 93 9.45 -21.49 4.81
N GLN A 94 8.40 -22.30 4.99
CA GLN A 94 7.04 -22.00 4.51
C GLN A 94 6.48 -20.73 5.16
N PHE A 95 6.55 -20.62 6.49
CA PHE A 95 6.12 -19.43 7.21
C PHE A 95 6.96 -18.18 6.86
N LYS A 96 8.23 -18.34 6.51
CA LYS A 96 9.07 -17.25 6.01
C LYS A 96 8.66 -16.81 4.61
N ALA A 97 8.22 -17.73 3.75
CA ALA A 97 7.75 -17.45 2.40
C ALA A 97 6.35 -16.82 2.36
N LEU A 98 5.58 -16.93 3.45
CA LEU A 98 4.27 -16.30 3.57
C LEU A 98 4.43 -14.77 3.59
N GLY A 99 4.06 -14.10 2.50
CA GLY A 99 4.17 -12.64 2.36
C GLY A 99 2.98 -11.88 2.96
N ALA A 100 1.80 -12.50 2.99
CA ALA A 100 0.58 -11.95 3.56
C ALA A 100 -0.28 -13.10 4.13
N VAL A 101 -1.19 -12.80 5.04
CA VAL A 101 -2.01 -13.77 5.77
C VAL A 101 -3.48 -13.57 5.39
N PRO A 102 -4.22 -14.64 5.01
CA PRO A 102 -5.66 -14.54 4.78
C PRO A 102 -6.38 -13.95 6.00
N THR A 103 -7.32 -13.03 5.78
CA THR A 103 -8.05 -12.36 6.88
C THR A 103 -8.76 -13.35 7.79
N ASP A 104 -9.32 -14.42 7.23
CA ASP A 104 -10.05 -15.44 8.00
C ASP A 104 -9.12 -16.30 8.86
N LEU A 105 -7.88 -16.47 8.46
CA LEU A 105 -6.86 -17.20 9.20
C LEU A 105 -6.02 -16.30 10.12
N PHE A 106 -6.20 -14.98 10.05
CA PHE A 106 -5.38 -14.04 10.79
C PHE A 106 -5.44 -14.24 12.31
N PRO A 107 -6.61 -14.48 12.95
CA PRO A 107 -6.65 -14.81 14.38
C PRO A 107 -5.89 -16.11 14.71
N ALA A 108 -6.05 -17.14 13.90
CA ALA A 108 -5.33 -18.41 14.09
C ALA A 108 -3.82 -18.22 13.90
N TYR A 109 -3.42 -17.42 12.91
CA TYR A 109 -2.03 -17.08 12.70
C TYR A 109 -1.42 -16.36 13.92
N LEU A 110 -2.10 -15.38 14.49
CA LEU A 110 -1.65 -14.66 15.70
C LEU A 110 -1.51 -15.57 16.92
N ALA A 111 -2.39 -16.57 17.04
CA ALA A 111 -2.34 -17.57 18.11
C ALA A 111 -1.30 -18.69 17.85
N GLY A 112 -0.55 -18.64 16.71
CA GLY A 112 0.38 -19.71 16.35
C GLY A 112 -0.29 -21.01 15.88
N GLY A 113 -1.61 -21.00 15.67
CA GLY A 113 -2.44 -22.17 15.32
C GLY A 113 -2.64 -22.39 13.81
N MET A 114 -2.08 -21.55 12.95
CA MET A 114 -2.14 -21.78 11.49
C MET A 114 -1.39 -23.05 11.11
N THR A 115 -2.06 -23.98 10.40
CA THR A 115 -1.46 -25.25 9.98
C THR A 115 -0.50 -25.08 8.80
N ASP A 116 0.37 -26.09 8.59
CA ASP A 116 1.32 -26.10 7.47
C ASP A 116 0.58 -26.15 6.12
N ALA A 117 -0.54 -26.87 6.03
CA ALA A 117 -1.37 -26.91 4.83
C ALA A 117 -1.96 -25.53 4.51
N GLN A 118 -2.57 -24.86 5.51
CA GLN A 118 -3.11 -23.49 5.34
C GLN A 118 -2.02 -22.49 4.93
N CYS A 119 -0.83 -22.63 5.50
CA CYS A 119 0.31 -21.79 5.12
C CYS A 119 0.73 -22.06 3.68
N ALA A 120 0.83 -23.32 3.27
CA ALA A 120 1.20 -23.70 1.90
C ALA A 120 0.15 -23.22 0.89
N ASP A 121 -1.14 -23.35 1.19
CA ASP A 121 -2.23 -22.89 0.34
C ASP A 121 -2.19 -21.35 0.18
N ALA A 122 -1.96 -20.61 1.26
CA ALA A 122 -1.82 -19.15 1.19
C ALA A 122 -0.59 -18.71 0.37
N VAL A 123 0.55 -19.37 0.54
CA VAL A 123 1.77 -19.11 -0.26
C VAL A 123 1.50 -19.39 -1.74
N HIS A 124 0.83 -20.52 -2.04
CA HIS A 124 0.46 -20.88 -3.41
C HIS A 124 -0.49 -19.83 -4.01
N ALA A 125 -1.54 -19.45 -3.30
CA ALA A 125 -2.50 -18.45 -3.76
C ALA A 125 -1.84 -17.09 -4.07
N LEU A 126 -0.98 -16.61 -3.17
CA LEU A 126 -0.22 -15.36 -3.37
C LEU A 126 0.73 -15.44 -4.59
N ALA A 127 1.33 -16.59 -4.85
CA ALA A 127 2.17 -16.79 -6.04
C ALA A 127 1.35 -16.81 -7.35
N HIS A 128 0.04 -17.05 -7.28
CA HIS A 128 -0.86 -17.15 -8.41
C HIS A 128 -1.83 -15.97 -8.58
N LEU A 129 -1.58 -14.84 -7.88
CA LEU A 129 -2.36 -13.60 -8.05
C LEU A 129 -2.30 -13.04 -9.48
N GLY A 130 -1.24 -13.37 -10.21
CA GLY A 130 -1.01 -12.85 -11.56
C GLY A 130 0.36 -13.26 -12.08
N ARG A 131 0.84 -12.52 -13.06
CA ARG A 131 2.18 -12.77 -13.65
C ARG A 131 2.93 -11.46 -13.88
N SER A 132 4.22 -11.47 -13.59
CA SER A 132 5.14 -10.41 -14.00
C SER A 132 5.65 -10.69 -15.41
N SER A 133 5.85 -9.64 -16.18
CA SER A 133 6.46 -9.71 -17.52
C SER A 133 7.28 -8.46 -17.80
N LEU A 134 8.22 -8.56 -18.75
CA LEU A 134 9.01 -7.43 -19.24
C LEU A 134 8.48 -7.01 -20.60
N GLN A 135 8.12 -5.74 -20.72
CA GLN A 135 7.72 -5.14 -22.00
C GLN A 135 8.89 -4.32 -22.56
N SER A 136 9.21 -4.53 -23.83
CA SER A 136 10.23 -3.75 -24.54
C SER A 136 9.58 -2.51 -25.17
N HIS A 137 10.20 -1.36 -24.97
CA HIS A 137 9.80 -0.07 -25.50
C HIS A 137 10.99 0.59 -26.19
N VAL A 138 10.71 1.56 -27.06
CA VAL A 138 11.71 2.38 -27.70
C VAL A 138 11.35 3.85 -27.48
N ALA A 139 12.30 4.64 -27.00
CA ALA A 139 12.15 6.09 -26.95
C ALA A 139 12.50 6.67 -28.32
N ILE A 140 11.52 7.34 -28.93
CA ILE A 140 11.72 8.04 -30.20
C ILE A 140 11.78 9.55 -29.89
N PRO A 141 12.90 10.25 -30.16
CA PRO A 141 12.98 11.69 -29.96
C PRO A 141 11.94 12.42 -30.81
N ARG A 142 11.24 13.39 -30.24
CA ARG A 142 10.22 14.16 -30.97
C ARG A 142 10.76 15.27 -31.86
N GLU A 143 11.98 15.74 -31.58
CA GLU A 143 12.60 16.81 -32.31
C GLU A 143 13.71 16.27 -33.23
N ALA A 144 13.71 16.73 -34.50
CA ALA A 144 14.78 16.45 -35.44
C ALA A 144 15.90 17.45 -35.19
N GLY A 145 16.82 17.15 -34.27
CA GLY A 145 18.08 17.87 -34.06
C GLY A 145 19.25 17.14 -34.71
N GLU A 146 20.36 17.82 -34.90
CA GLU A 146 21.58 17.25 -35.53
C GLU A 146 22.27 16.20 -34.64
N ASP A 147 22.01 16.18 -33.31
CA ASP A 147 22.40 15.11 -32.37
C ASP A 147 21.24 14.14 -32.15
N ARG A 148 21.06 13.23 -33.09
CA ARG A 148 20.16 12.10 -32.92
C ARG A 148 20.82 11.09 -31.99
N ASP A 149 20.39 11.06 -30.74
CA ASP A 149 20.55 9.83 -29.95
C ASP A 149 19.79 8.70 -30.67
N ASP A 150 20.51 7.65 -31.02
CA ASP A 150 19.90 6.46 -31.62
C ASP A 150 18.76 5.98 -30.75
N PRO A 151 17.61 5.53 -31.34
CA PRO A 151 16.50 5.00 -30.58
C PRO A 151 16.98 3.90 -29.64
N SER A 152 16.99 4.17 -28.34
CA SER A 152 17.47 3.21 -27.35
C SER A 152 16.32 2.37 -26.84
N PRO A 153 16.36 1.03 -27.01
CA PRO A 153 15.36 0.15 -26.41
C PRO A 153 15.56 0.10 -24.89
N TYR A 154 14.44 0.12 -24.15
CA TYR A 154 14.41 -0.06 -22.70
C TYR A 154 13.30 -1.05 -22.31
N ARG A 155 13.42 -1.65 -21.14
CA ARG A 155 12.46 -2.62 -20.64
C ARG A 155 11.70 -2.06 -19.46
N VAL A 156 10.42 -2.42 -19.38
CA VAL A 156 9.53 -2.05 -18.28
C VAL A 156 8.94 -3.32 -17.68
N GLY A 157 9.11 -3.50 -16.38
CA GLY A 157 8.43 -4.55 -15.65
C GLY A 157 6.96 -4.20 -15.47
N VAL A 158 6.07 -5.13 -15.79
CA VAL A 158 4.64 -4.99 -15.55
C VAL A 158 4.10 -6.24 -14.87
N PHE A 159 3.06 -6.05 -14.06
CA PHE A 159 2.31 -7.14 -13.45
C PHE A 159 0.90 -7.16 -14.01
N HIS A 160 0.41 -8.36 -14.33
CA HIS A 160 -0.95 -8.58 -14.81
C HIS A 160 -1.68 -9.50 -13.84
N TYR A 161 -2.73 -9.00 -13.20
CA TYR A 161 -3.53 -9.80 -12.30
C TYR A 161 -4.33 -10.86 -13.06
N ARG A 162 -4.50 -12.02 -12.43
CA ARG A 162 -5.44 -13.04 -12.89
C ARG A 162 -6.88 -12.54 -12.64
N GLU A 163 -7.82 -13.03 -13.41
CA GLU A 163 -9.26 -12.83 -13.18
C GLU A 163 -9.62 -13.26 -11.75
N GLY A 164 -10.46 -12.51 -11.07
CA GLY A 164 -10.80 -12.72 -9.66
C GLY A 164 -9.75 -12.23 -8.64
N CYS A 165 -8.58 -11.74 -9.10
CA CYS A 165 -7.53 -11.23 -8.25
C CYS A 165 -7.37 -9.71 -8.41
N GLY A 166 -6.83 -9.05 -7.37
CA GLY A 166 -6.57 -7.63 -7.40
C GLY A 166 -5.94 -7.11 -6.11
N ALA A 167 -6.13 -5.82 -5.85
CA ALA A 167 -5.70 -5.19 -4.62
C ALA A 167 -6.89 -4.59 -3.86
N TRP A 168 -6.82 -4.56 -2.54
CA TRP A 168 -7.84 -3.97 -1.69
C TRP A 168 -7.23 -3.05 -0.64
N ILE A 169 -8.02 -2.10 -0.16
CA ILE A 169 -7.63 -1.05 0.77
C ILE A 169 -8.70 -0.95 1.85
N VAL A 170 -8.29 -0.75 3.11
CA VAL A 170 -9.20 -0.29 4.16
C VAL A 170 -9.20 1.23 4.17
N ALA A 171 -10.37 1.83 4.10
CA ALA A 171 -10.57 3.24 4.35
C ALA A 171 -11.31 3.44 5.68
N ALA A 172 -10.82 4.37 6.49
CA ALA A 172 -11.44 4.80 7.74
C ALA A 172 -11.83 6.27 7.62
N GLY A 173 -13.11 6.57 7.80
CA GLY A 173 -13.65 7.93 7.73
C GLY A 173 -14.35 8.33 9.02
N ALA A 174 -14.38 9.63 9.33
CA ALA A 174 -15.13 10.15 10.46
C ALA A 174 -16.63 9.89 10.30
N ASP A 175 -17.12 9.95 9.07
CA ASP A 175 -18.50 9.72 8.69
C ASP A 175 -18.61 9.16 7.27
N SER A 176 -19.83 8.85 6.82
CA SER A 176 -20.09 8.29 5.49
C SER A 176 -19.74 9.27 4.37
N ALA A 177 -19.94 10.58 4.58
CA ALA A 177 -19.67 11.59 3.56
C ALA A 177 -18.17 11.66 3.21
N VAL A 178 -17.30 11.54 4.21
CA VAL A 178 -15.85 11.47 4.02
C VAL A 178 -15.46 10.22 3.19
N LEU A 179 -16.07 9.06 3.49
CA LEU A 179 -15.80 7.84 2.73
C LEU A 179 -16.42 7.87 1.32
N ASP A 180 -17.56 8.53 1.14
CA ASP A 180 -18.19 8.68 -0.17
C ASP A 180 -17.36 9.61 -1.07
N ASP A 181 -16.81 10.70 -0.51
CA ASP A 181 -15.89 11.58 -1.24
C ASP A 181 -14.60 10.84 -1.64
N LEU A 182 -13.97 10.11 -0.70
CA LEU A 182 -12.80 9.28 -1.02
C LEU A 182 -13.13 8.26 -2.13
N THR A 183 -14.28 7.58 -2.02
CA THR A 183 -14.70 6.57 -3.00
C THR A 183 -14.89 7.19 -4.39
N ARG A 184 -15.49 8.37 -4.47
CA ARG A 184 -15.66 9.15 -5.71
C ARG A 184 -14.28 9.46 -6.34
N ARG A 185 -13.35 9.97 -5.54
CA ARG A 185 -11.99 10.31 -5.98
C ARG A 185 -11.25 9.07 -6.48
N ILE A 186 -11.30 7.95 -5.76
CA ILE A 186 -10.63 6.69 -6.17
C ILE A 186 -11.24 6.16 -7.48
N ARG A 187 -12.56 6.28 -7.69
CA ARG A 187 -13.16 5.92 -8.99
C ARG A 187 -12.62 6.77 -10.14
N SER A 188 -12.40 8.06 -9.92
CA SER A 188 -11.78 8.95 -10.92
C SER A 188 -10.34 8.50 -11.23
N VAL A 189 -9.52 8.22 -10.20
CA VAL A 189 -8.18 7.64 -10.36
C VAL A 189 -8.22 6.33 -11.13
N GLY A 190 -9.26 5.51 -10.96
CA GLY A 190 -9.44 4.25 -11.71
C GLY A 190 -9.48 4.45 -13.22
N LEU A 191 -10.00 5.57 -13.71
CA LEU A 191 -10.05 5.91 -15.13
C LEU A 191 -8.68 6.38 -15.66
N SER A 192 -7.96 7.18 -14.87
CA SER A 192 -6.63 7.70 -15.23
C SER A 192 -5.50 6.70 -14.95
N GLY A 193 -5.73 5.75 -14.04
CA GLY A 193 -4.77 4.74 -13.59
C GLY A 193 -3.91 5.17 -12.40
N ILE A 194 -3.37 4.19 -11.68
CA ILE A 194 -2.48 4.37 -10.54
C ILE A 194 -1.11 3.73 -10.79
N GLY A 195 -0.06 4.30 -10.23
CA GLY A 195 1.32 3.84 -10.40
C GLY A 195 2.02 4.48 -11.60
N GLY A 196 3.03 3.82 -12.12
CA GLY A 196 3.78 4.27 -13.29
C GLY A 196 3.11 3.88 -14.61
N ARG A 197 3.57 4.49 -15.71
CA ARG A 197 3.13 4.16 -17.07
C ARG A 197 1.63 4.35 -17.34
N ARG A 198 0.98 5.25 -16.62
CA ARG A 198 -0.44 5.58 -16.80
C ARG A 198 -0.76 6.04 -18.22
N SER A 199 0.11 6.86 -18.84
CA SER A 199 -0.03 7.31 -20.22
C SER A 199 0.00 6.18 -21.26
N SER A 200 0.53 5.01 -20.88
CA SER A 200 0.51 3.78 -21.68
C SER A 200 -0.63 2.82 -21.28
N GLY A 201 -1.59 3.28 -20.47
CA GLY A 201 -2.77 2.53 -20.05
C GLY A 201 -2.56 1.60 -18.85
N CYS A 202 -1.39 1.62 -18.20
CA CYS A 202 -1.17 0.85 -16.97
C CYS A 202 -1.94 1.42 -15.78
N GLY A 203 -2.33 0.53 -14.86
CA GLY A 203 -2.90 0.89 -13.57
C GLY A 203 -4.37 1.29 -13.59
N ARG A 204 -5.11 1.10 -14.68
CA ARG A 204 -6.55 1.34 -14.73
C ARG A 204 -7.30 0.24 -14.00
N PHE A 205 -8.36 0.62 -13.27
CA PHE A 205 -9.16 -0.30 -12.49
C PHE A 205 -10.61 0.14 -12.36
N THR A 206 -11.48 -0.81 -12.05
CA THR A 206 -12.82 -0.55 -11.52
C THR A 206 -12.82 -0.73 -10.01
N LEU A 207 -13.68 0.01 -9.32
CA LEU A 207 -13.75 0.01 -7.85
C LEU A 207 -15.05 -0.61 -7.38
N GLU A 208 -14.93 -1.66 -6.59
CA GLU A 208 -15.99 -2.25 -5.78
C GLU A 208 -15.84 -1.82 -4.32
N THR A 209 -16.96 -1.64 -3.61
CA THR A 209 -16.96 -1.24 -2.20
C THR A 209 -17.82 -2.18 -1.39
N GLU A 210 -17.31 -2.59 -0.22
CA GLU A 210 -18.05 -3.44 0.71
C GLU A 210 -17.79 -3.03 2.17
N ALA A 211 -18.60 -3.52 3.08
CA ALA A 211 -18.33 -3.41 4.50
C ALA A 211 -17.25 -4.45 4.90
N PRO A 212 -16.36 -4.14 5.86
CA PRO A 212 -15.46 -5.15 6.40
C PRO A 212 -16.25 -6.28 7.07
N SER A 213 -15.70 -7.51 7.06
CA SER A 213 -16.24 -8.61 7.85
C SER A 213 -16.34 -8.24 9.33
N ALA A 214 -17.23 -8.88 10.08
CA ALA A 214 -17.43 -8.56 11.49
C ALA A 214 -16.13 -8.66 12.31
N SER A 215 -15.30 -9.68 12.05
CA SER A 215 -14.00 -9.86 12.70
C SER A 215 -13.02 -8.74 12.36
N LEU A 216 -12.92 -8.37 11.09
CA LEU A 216 -12.05 -7.28 10.64
C LEU A 216 -12.52 -5.93 11.18
N ALA A 217 -13.83 -5.66 11.14
CA ALA A 217 -14.42 -4.44 11.70
C ALA A 217 -14.13 -4.31 13.20
N GLN A 218 -14.26 -5.41 13.94
CA GLN A 218 -13.95 -5.44 15.37
C GLN A 218 -12.47 -5.17 15.62
N ALA A 219 -11.56 -5.81 14.91
CA ALA A 219 -10.11 -5.60 15.06
C ALA A 219 -9.69 -4.15 14.70
N LEU A 220 -10.31 -3.54 13.69
CA LEU A 220 -10.11 -2.14 13.34
C LEU A 220 -10.61 -1.20 14.45
N ALA A 221 -11.82 -1.42 14.96
CA ALA A 221 -12.43 -0.58 15.99
C ALA A 221 -11.68 -0.65 17.33
N HIS A 222 -11.15 -1.82 17.69
CA HIS A 222 -10.39 -2.01 18.94
C HIS A 222 -8.93 -1.55 18.85
N SER A 223 -8.46 -1.09 17.69
CA SER A 223 -7.05 -0.71 17.51
C SER A 223 -6.59 0.41 18.44
N GLU A 224 -7.47 1.32 18.86
CA GLU A 224 -7.13 2.41 19.78
C GLU A 224 -6.81 1.89 21.20
N THR A 225 -7.57 0.92 21.69
CA THR A 225 -7.46 0.37 23.06
C THR A 225 -6.61 -0.88 23.16
N ALA A 226 -6.26 -1.49 22.04
CA ALA A 226 -5.46 -2.71 21.98
C ALA A 226 -4.07 -2.51 22.58
N ALA A 227 -3.61 -3.50 23.36
CA ALA A 227 -2.26 -3.52 23.93
C ALA A 227 -1.16 -3.63 22.85
N GLU A 228 -1.50 -4.28 21.75
CA GLU A 228 -0.63 -4.40 20.55
C GLU A 228 -1.45 -4.15 19.30
N LYS A 229 -0.89 -3.39 18.38
CA LYS A 229 -1.53 -3.03 17.12
C LYS A 229 -0.54 -3.05 15.97
N MET A 230 -1.02 -3.39 14.79
CA MET A 230 -0.24 -3.43 13.56
C MET A 230 -0.63 -2.28 12.64
N ALA A 231 0.35 -1.58 12.09
CA ALA A 231 0.11 -0.59 11.05
C ALA A 231 -0.34 -1.28 9.75
N LEU A 232 -1.42 -0.77 9.18
CA LEU A 232 -1.94 -1.17 7.86
C LEU A 232 -1.50 -0.21 6.76
N SER A 233 -0.84 0.87 7.08
CA SER A 233 -0.33 1.86 6.11
C SER A 233 1.14 2.11 6.33
N VAL A 234 1.83 2.57 5.28
CA VAL A 234 3.07 3.30 5.50
C VAL A 234 2.78 4.50 6.39
N CYS A 235 3.52 4.64 7.49
CA CYS A 235 3.25 5.67 8.48
C CYS A 235 4.53 6.22 9.11
N LEU A 236 4.43 7.43 9.64
CA LEU A 236 5.52 8.07 10.37
C LEU A 236 4.92 8.92 11.50
N PRO A 237 5.27 8.66 12.77
CA PRO A 237 4.85 9.49 13.89
C PRO A 237 5.30 10.95 13.71
N LYS A 238 4.53 11.87 14.24
CA LYS A 238 4.98 13.26 14.40
C LYS A 238 6.16 13.32 15.35
N PRO A 239 6.97 14.39 15.34
CA PRO A 239 8.12 14.50 16.23
C PRO A 239 7.79 14.33 17.71
N ASP A 240 6.66 14.83 18.16
CA ASP A 240 6.14 14.70 19.53
C ASP A 240 5.57 13.32 19.86
N GLU A 241 5.13 12.55 18.86
CA GLU A 241 4.64 11.18 19.01
C GLU A 241 5.77 10.15 18.99
N MET A 242 6.94 10.48 18.43
CA MET A 242 8.00 9.53 18.05
C MET A 242 8.50 8.70 19.24
N ALA A 243 8.79 9.33 20.38
CA ALA A 243 9.34 8.62 21.53
C ALA A 243 8.35 7.58 22.09
N ALA A 244 7.06 7.93 22.15
CA ALA A 244 6.01 7.01 22.62
C ALA A 244 5.76 5.90 21.60
N ALA A 245 5.72 6.22 20.30
CA ALA A 245 5.49 5.25 19.24
C ALA A 245 6.58 4.18 19.16
N LEU A 246 7.85 4.55 19.41
CA LEU A 246 8.98 3.62 19.35
C LEU A 246 9.14 2.74 20.59
N ALA A 247 8.45 3.05 21.69
CA ALA A 247 8.52 2.24 22.90
C ALA A 247 7.98 0.83 22.63
N ASP A 248 8.86 -0.19 22.78
CA ASP A 248 8.54 -1.61 22.56
C ASP A 248 7.96 -1.91 21.15
N ALA A 249 8.32 -1.14 20.13
CA ALA A 249 7.88 -1.34 18.76
C ALA A 249 8.74 -2.36 18.01
N SER A 250 8.11 -3.13 17.12
CA SER A 250 8.77 -4.00 16.14
C SER A 250 8.44 -3.50 14.74
N TYR A 251 9.43 -2.97 14.01
CA TYR A 251 9.15 -2.28 12.76
C TYR A 251 10.20 -2.53 11.67
N LEU A 252 9.80 -2.32 10.45
CA LEU A 252 10.67 -2.22 9.28
C LEU A 252 10.58 -0.82 8.69
N LEU A 253 11.73 -0.26 8.35
CA LEU A 253 11.81 1.04 7.69
C LEU A 253 11.86 0.87 6.17
N MET A 254 11.15 1.77 5.49
CA MET A 254 11.19 1.89 4.04
C MET A 254 11.52 3.33 3.66
N ARG A 255 12.47 3.50 2.74
CA ARG A 255 12.72 4.79 2.12
C ARG A 255 11.69 5.05 1.03
N ARG A 256 10.98 6.15 1.15
CA ARG A 256 10.07 6.64 0.11
C ARG A 256 10.71 7.82 -0.62
N SER A 257 10.98 7.62 -1.90
CA SER A 257 11.55 8.64 -2.78
C SER A 257 10.68 8.79 -4.04
N GLY A 258 11.14 9.50 -5.04
CA GLY A 258 10.46 9.67 -6.33
C GLY A 258 10.60 11.08 -6.88
N PHE A 259 9.98 11.30 -8.02
CA PHE A 259 10.01 12.58 -8.71
C PHE A 259 8.68 13.32 -8.54
N VAL A 260 8.75 14.64 -8.62
CA VAL A 260 7.58 15.51 -8.70
C VAL A 260 6.93 15.29 -10.07
N ALA A 261 5.61 15.14 -10.09
CA ALA A 261 4.86 15.20 -11.33
C ALA A 261 4.66 16.67 -11.70
N SER A 262 5.33 17.14 -12.77
CA SER A 262 5.20 18.48 -13.29
C SER A 262 5.20 18.41 -14.82
N ASP A 263 4.35 19.20 -15.44
CA ASP A 263 4.29 19.31 -16.90
C ASP A 263 5.29 20.36 -17.42
N THR A 264 5.84 21.19 -16.55
CA THR A 264 6.66 22.36 -16.90
C THR A 264 8.12 22.26 -16.48
N ASP A 265 8.40 21.47 -15.43
CA ASP A 265 9.74 21.39 -14.87
C ASP A 265 10.45 20.09 -15.24
N PRO A 266 11.79 20.10 -15.40
CA PRO A 266 12.57 18.88 -15.50
C PRO A 266 12.34 18.02 -14.25
N ALA A 267 12.59 16.73 -14.33
CA ALA A 267 12.34 15.75 -13.28
C ALA A 267 12.99 16.14 -11.93
N VAL A 268 12.28 16.92 -11.11
CA VAL A 268 12.69 17.33 -9.77
C VAL A 268 12.46 16.17 -8.81
N LYS A 269 13.50 15.81 -8.06
CA LYS A 269 13.40 14.73 -7.06
C LYS A 269 12.75 15.26 -5.77
N LYS A 270 11.76 14.53 -5.24
CA LYS A 270 11.18 14.77 -3.91
C LYS A 270 12.23 14.54 -2.82
N ARG A 271 12.11 15.22 -1.68
CA ARG A 271 12.87 14.85 -0.49
C ARG A 271 12.53 13.42 -0.06
N ASP A 272 13.56 12.64 0.24
CA ASP A 272 13.38 11.28 0.73
C ASP A 272 12.76 11.31 2.13
N LEU A 273 11.82 10.39 2.38
CA LEU A 273 11.20 10.18 3.69
C LEU A 273 11.35 8.71 4.07
N PHE A 274 11.82 8.46 5.29
CA PHE A 274 11.82 7.11 5.86
C PHE A 274 10.55 6.92 6.67
N VAL A 275 9.81 5.87 6.38
CA VAL A 275 8.51 5.54 7.00
C VAL A 275 8.52 4.12 7.52
N PHE A 276 7.68 3.81 8.48
CA PHE A 276 7.39 2.43 8.87
C PHE A 276 6.54 1.77 7.81
N GLN A 277 6.84 0.49 7.52
CA GLN A 277 6.05 -0.31 6.59
C GLN A 277 4.77 -0.83 7.25
N ALA A 278 3.74 -1.09 6.44
CA ALA A 278 2.62 -1.91 6.87
C ALA A 278 3.11 -3.27 7.40
N GLY A 279 2.49 -3.76 8.47
CA GLY A 279 2.97 -4.92 9.22
C GLY A 279 3.83 -4.55 10.44
N SER A 280 4.33 -3.32 10.55
CA SER A 280 5.02 -2.84 11.75
C SER A 280 4.07 -2.83 12.95
N CYS A 281 4.55 -3.29 14.10
CA CYS A 281 3.77 -3.51 15.32
C CYS A 281 4.17 -2.53 16.41
N PHE A 282 3.18 -1.97 17.09
CA PHE A 282 3.34 -0.93 18.10
C PHE A 282 2.48 -1.22 19.31
N ARG A 283 2.94 -0.81 20.47
CA ARG A 283 2.12 -0.77 21.70
C ARG A 283 1.33 0.52 21.77
N ASN A 284 1.96 1.63 21.43
CA ASN A 284 1.32 2.94 21.44
C ASN A 284 0.91 3.34 20.02
N GLY A 285 -0.36 3.71 19.85
CA GLY A 285 -0.84 4.30 18.60
C GLY A 285 -0.33 5.73 18.44
N PHE A 286 -0.29 6.18 17.20
CA PHE A 286 0.02 7.57 16.83
C PHE A 286 -0.80 7.93 15.58
N ALA A 287 -0.99 9.22 15.35
CA ALA A 287 -1.75 9.69 14.18
C ALA A 287 -0.89 9.72 12.91
N GLY A 288 0.37 10.10 13.02
CA GLY A 288 1.18 10.44 11.87
C GLY A 288 0.73 11.72 11.19
N ASP A 289 1.18 11.95 9.95
CA ASP A 289 0.86 13.19 9.22
C ASP A 289 0.92 13.01 7.70
N VAL A 290 0.55 14.07 7.00
CA VAL A 290 0.88 14.30 5.58
C VAL A 290 2.07 15.26 5.53
N TYR A 291 3.25 14.73 5.21
CA TYR A 291 4.50 15.48 5.21
C TYR A 291 4.72 16.21 3.89
N GLU A 292 5.15 17.47 3.98
CA GLU A 292 5.64 18.18 2.81
C GLU A 292 7.06 17.71 2.47
N VAL A 293 7.24 17.25 1.23
CA VAL A 293 8.50 16.69 0.72
C VAL A 293 9.02 17.45 -0.52
N SER A 294 8.64 18.72 -0.65
CA SER A 294 9.18 19.60 -1.69
C SER A 294 10.69 19.74 -1.52
N SER A 295 11.44 19.68 -2.63
CA SER A 295 12.86 20.08 -2.65
C SER A 295 12.97 21.52 -3.16
N ASP A 296 12.86 21.69 -4.46
CA ASP A 296 12.78 22.96 -5.14
C ASP A 296 11.66 22.84 -6.18
N GLY A 297 10.71 23.76 -6.20
CA GLY A 297 9.59 23.64 -7.13
C GLY A 297 8.55 24.73 -6.95
N SER A 298 7.69 24.86 -7.94
CA SER A 298 6.65 25.91 -8.02
C SER A 298 5.44 25.65 -7.12
N HIS A 299 5.32 24.43 -6.53
CA HIS A 299 4.18 24.06 -5.69
C HIS A 299 4.57 23.07 -4.58
N PRO A 300 3.82 23.03 -3.46
CA PRO A 300 4.07 22.08 -2.39
C PRO A 300 3.79 20.65 -2.85
N VAL A 301 4.64 19.71 -2.44
CA VAL A 301 4.53 18.29 -2.72
C VAL A 301 4.35 17.55 -1.42
N TYR A 302 3.31 16.75 -1.32
CA TYR A 302 2.94 16.06 -0.10
C TYR A 302 3.16 14.55 -0.19
N ARG A 303 3.43 13.94 0.96
CA ARG A 303 3.52 12.49 1.14
C ARG A 303 2.69 12.05 2.33
N TYR A 304 1.80 11.13 2.08
CA TYR A 304 0.98 10.51 3.10
C TYR A 304 1.82 9.57 3.98
N ALA A 305 1.69 9.75 5.29
CA ALA A 305 2.25 8.87 6.30
C ALA A 305 1.39 8.87 7.59
N ALA A 306 0.07 9.03 7.44
CA ALA A 306 -0.88 8.85 8.53
C ALA A 306 -1.08 7.37 8.82
N ALA A 307 -1.20 7.04 10.11
CA ALA A 307 -1.33 5.66 10.55
C ALA A 307 -2.78 5.18 10.50
N LEU A 308 -2.97 3.95 10.03
CA LEU A 308 -4.17 3.16 10.23
C LEU A 308 -3.78 1.87 10.92
N PHE A 309 -4.38 1.55 12.06
CA PHE A 309 -4.02 0.40 12.87
C PHE A 309 -5.07 -0.69 12.87
N LEU A 310 -4.59 -1.92 13.06
CA LEU A 310 -5.37 -3.12 13.35
C LEU A 310 -4.97 -3.67 14.73
N ALA A 311 -5.92 -3.99 15.58
CA ALA A 311 -5.64 -4.65 16.86
C ALA A 311 -5.08 -6.06 16.63
N LEU A 312 -4.03 -6.41 17.38
CA LEU A 312 -3.47 -7.76 17.40
C LEU A 312 -3.87 -8.52 18.64
N ARG A 313 -3.93 -7.84 19.80
CA ARG A 313 -4.32 -8.39 21.12
C ARG A 313 -4.97 -7.34 21.98
#